data_332b58793d948efbf820b461416f8a14
#
_entry.id   332b58793d948efbf820b461416f8a14
#
_cell.length_a   1.000
_cell.length_b   1.000
_cell.length_c   1.000
_cell.angle_alpha   90.00
_cell.angle_beta   90.00
_cell.angle_gamma   90.00
#
_symmetry.space_group_name_H-M   'P 1'
#
loop_
_entity.id
_entity.type
_entity.pdbx_description
1 polymer ?
#
loop_
_entity_poly.entity_id
_entity_poly.type
_entity_poly.pdbx_seq_one_letter_code
_entity_poly.pdbx_strand_id
1 'polypeptide(L)'
;MDCFEIKNNSSLVRVFHAAPQAPNVDVYVNDQMVFSNLAFGDFTRYVYLDEGEYNVSVYLAGQKDRPVINQMVDVPSQQIFTIAATGNLLVIPDKVSKSPSQNYSSVRVIHLSPNAPGVDILVDGDTLFEDISFGEGTDYVDLNPGTYNVNVVLNTDKSVVLPLK
;
A
#
# COMPACT_ATOMS: atom_id res chain seq x y z
N MET A 1 0.63 -12.75 23.08
CA MET A 1 0.80 -12.08 21.77
C MET A 1 -0.12 -10.87 21.81
N ASP A 2 0.47 -9.72 22.11
CA ASP A 2 -0.32 -8.50 22.29
C ASP A 2 -0.88 -8.09 20.94
N CYS A 3 -2.18 -8.30 20.77
CA CYS A 3 -2.94 -7.65 19.71
C CYS A 3 -2.68 -6.15 19.86
N PHE A 4 -2.30 -5.48 18.79
CA PHE A 4 -2.16 -4.04 18.77
C PHE A 4 -3.45 -3.41 19.31
N GLU A 5 -3.44 -2.98 20.58
CA GLU A 5 -4.52 -2.15 21.11
C GLU A 5 -4.41 -0.78 20.46
N ILE A 6 -5.26 -0.55 19.46
CA ILE A 6 -5.39 0.78 18.88
C ILE A 6 -6.02 1.67 19.96
N LYS A 7 -5.30 2.72 20.36
CA LYS A 7 -5.81 3.70 21.32
C LYS A 7 -7.09 4.34 20.78
N ASN A 8 -8.01 4.66 21.65
CA ASN A 8 -9.38 5.10 21.28
C ASN A 8 -9.44 6.28 20.27
N ASN A 9 -8.43 7.13 20.19
CA ASN A 9 -8.39 8.32 19.32
C ASN A 9 -7.21 8.30 18.36
N SER A 10 -6.65 7.15 18.03
CA SER A 10 -5.51 7.06 17.13
C SER A 10 -5.67 5.95 16.11
N SER A 11 -4.91 6.03 15.04
CA SER A 11 -4.77 5.01 14.01
C SER A 11 -3.34 4.56 13.86
N LEU A 12 -3.15 3.36 13.32
CA LEU A 12 -1.85 2.85 12.91
C LEU A 12 -1.64 3.15 11.42
N VAL A 13 -0.59 3.88 11.12
CA VAL A 13 -0.27 4.35 9.78
C VAL A 13 1.13 3.91 9.39
N ARG A 14 1.31 3.43 8.18
CA ARG A 14 2.62 3.23 7.56
C ARG A 14 2.65 3.84 6.17
N VAL A 15 3.85 4.03 5.63
CA VAL A 15 4.06 4.52 4.27
C VAL A 15 4.70 3.43 3.43
N PHE A 16 4.27 3.35 2.18
CA PHE A 16 4.84 2.50 1.14
C PHE A 16 5.34 3.35 -0.02
N HIS A 17 6.60 3.20 -0.40
CA HIS A 17 7.15 3.90 -1.56
C HIS A 17 6.83 3.12 -2.83
N ALA A 18 5.79 3.55 -3.54
CA ALA A 18 5.25 2.86 -4.70
C ALA A 18 5.56 3.55 -6.05
N ALA A 19 6.38 4.60 -6.06
CA ALA A 19 6.77 5.30 -7.29
C ALA A 19 7.96 4.61 -7.95
N PRO A 20 7.79 3.90 -9.10
CA PRO A 20 8.87 3.21 -9.77
C PRO A 20 9.89 4.20 -10.32
N GLN A 21 11.17 3.81 -10.28
CA GLN A 21 12.32 4.61 -10.76
C GLN A 21 12.54 5.93 -10.01
N ALA A 22 11.77 6.22 -8.96
CA ALA A 22 12.03 7.37 -8.10
C ALA A 22 13.16 7.05 -7.11
N PRO A 23 14.00 8.06 -6.78
CA PRO A 23 15.01 7.91 -5.73
C PRO A 23 14.36 7.66 -4.37
N ASN A 24 15.18 7.28 -3.39
CA ASN A 24 14.74 7.19 -1.99
C ASN A 24 14.14 8.51 -1.52
N VAL A 25 13.21 8.42 -0.59
CA VAL A 25 12.45 9.59 -0.11
C VAL A 25 12.49 9.72 1.41
N ASP A 26 12.33 10.96 1.86
CA ASP A 26 12.08 11.31 3.26
C ASP A 26 10.62 11.75 3.41
N VAL A 27 9.95 11.28 4.46
CA VAL A 27 8.54 11.58 4.72
C VAL A 27 8.42 12.45 5.96
N TYR A 28 7.71 13.56 5.81
CA TYR A 28 7.43 14.53 6.85
C TYR A 28 5.92 14.57 7.13
N VAL A 29 5.59 14.70 8.39
CA VAL A 29 4.22 14.92 8.86
C VAL A 29 4.22 16.22 9.67
N ASN A 30 3.43 17.21 9.26
CA ASN A 30 3.41 18.55 9.86
C ASN A 30 4.83 19.12 10.04
N ASP A 31 5.63 19.08 8.96
CA ASP A 31 7.03 19.55 8.91
C ASP A 31 8.04 18.80 9.80
N GLN A 32 7.63 17.76 10.47
CA GLN A 32 8.53 16.88 11.22
C GLN A 32 8.86 15.63 10.41
N MET A 33 10.15 15.31 10.27
CA MET A 33 10.59 14.09 9.62
C MET A 33 10.19 12.87 10.47
N VAL A 34 9.37 11.99 9.89
CA VAL A 34 8.92 10.76 10.54
C VAL A 34 9.66 9.55 9.99
N PHE A 35 9.96 9.54 8.71
CA PHE A 35 10.70 8.48 8.05
C PHE A 35 11.76 9.06 7.12
N SER A 36 12.92 8.44 7.08
CA SER A 36 14.02 8.85 6.23
C SER A 36 14.51 7.73 5.33
N ASN A 37 14.97 8.10 4.16
CA ASN A 37 15.64 7.22 3.20
C ASN A 37 14.82 5.96 2.81
N LEU A 38 13.51 6.11 2.63
CA LEU A 38 12.63 5.03 2.21
C LEU A 38 12.85 4.71 0.72
N ALA A 39 13.27 3.48 0.42
CA ALA A 39 13.52 3.05 -0.95
C ALA A 39 12.23 2.59 -1.66
N PHE A 40 12.25 2.63 -3.00
CA PHE A 40 11.16 2.06 -3.80
C PHE A 40 10.93 0.59 -3.46
N GLY A 41 9.67 0.24 -3.23
CA GLY A 41 9.24 -1.10 -2.85
C GLY A 41 9.30 -1.39 -1.35
N ASP A 42 9.80 -0.44 -0.54
CA ASP A 42 9.88 -0.60 0.91
C ASP A 42 8.66 -0.01 1.63
N PHE A 43 8.32 -0.65 2.76
CA PHE A 43 7.37 -0.17 3.74
C PHE A 43 8.09 0.40 4.95
N THR A 44 7.51 1.44 5.54
CA THR A 44 7.91 1.85 6.89
C THR A 44 7.30 0.94 7.96
N ARG A 45 7.77 1.05 9.18
CA ARG A 45 7.02 0.54 10.33
C ARG A 45 5.70 1.29 10.48
N TYR A 46 4.74 0.70 11.18
CA TYR A 46 3.55 1.40 11.63
C TYR A 46 3.88 2.38 12.75
N VAL A 47 3.26 3.55 12.71
CA VAL A 47 3.29 4.55 13.77
C VAL A 47 1.87 4.92 14.17
N TYR A 48 1.69 5.33 15.42
CA TYR A 48 0.41 5.89 15.87
C TYR A 48 0.31 7.35 15.45
N LEU A 49 -0.81 7.70 14.85
CA LEU A 49 -1.24 9.08 14.64
C LEU A 49 -2.62 9.26 15.28
N ASP A 50 -2.79 10.33 16.02
CA ASP A 50 -4.10 10.69 16.55
C ASP A 50 -5.04 11.08 15.39
N GLU A 51 -6.36 10.99 15.60
CA GLU A 51 -7.32 11.44 14.60
C GLU A 51 -7.12 12.92 14.26
N GLY A 52 -7.24 13.28 12.99
CA GLY A 52 -7.11 14.67 12.53
C GLY A 52 -6.53 14.79 11.13
N GLU A 53 -6.39 16.03 10.69
CA GLU A 53 -5.78 16.35 9.40
C GLU A 53 -4.28 16.58 9.55
N TYR A 54 -3.50 15.99 8.67
CA TYR A 54 -2.04 16.09 8.65
C TYR A 54 -1.55 16.56 7.29
N ASN A 55 -0.62 17.52 7.29
CA ASN A 55 0.14 17.82 6.09
C ASN A 55 1.25 16.78 5.94
N VAL A 56 1.16 15.97 4.90
CA VAL A 56 2.18 14.97 4.58
C VAL A 56 2.97 15.44 3.38
N SER A 57 4.28 15.63 3.60
CA SER A 57 5.23 16.07 2.57
C SER A 57 6.27 14.98 2.32
N VAL A 58 6.51 14.67 1.06
CA VAL A 58 7.54 13.72 0.63
C VAL A 58 8.62 14.49 -0.11
N TYR A 59 9.86 14.30 0.29
CA TYR A 59 11.04 14.90 -0.32
C TYR A 59 11.96 13.82 -0.85
N LEU A 60 12.81 14.17 -1.82
CA LEU A 60 13.93 13.30 -2.15
C LEU A 60 14.87 13.19 -0.95
N ALA A 61 15.38 12.00 -0.68
CA ALA A 61 16.19 11.74 0.51
C ALA A 61 17.38 12.70 0.61
N GLY A 62 17.52 13.33 1.79
CA GLY A 62 18.55 14.31 2.07
C GLY A 62 18.30 15.72 1.50
N GLN A 63 17.15 15.97 0.87
CA GLN A 63 16.77 17.28 0.34
C GLN A 63 15.49 17.77 1.04
N LYS A 64 15.42 19.08 1.32
CA LYS A 64 14.24 19.70 1.95
C LYS A 64 13.81 20.99 1.25
N ASP A 65 14.36 21.29 0.09
CA ASP A 65 14.09 22.55 -0.60
C ASP A 65 12.67 22.57 -1.21
N ARG A 66 12.29 21.46 -1.82
CA ARG A 66 10.99 21.31 -2.48
C ARG A 66 10.44 19.91 -2.31
N PRO A 67 9.23 19.75 -1.75
CA PRO A 67 8.57 18.45 -1.70
C PRO A 67 8.19 17.98 -3.12
N VAL A 68 8.35 16.69 -3.37
CA VAL A 68 7.84 16.05 -4.60
C VAL A 68 6.35 15.72 -4.47
N ILE A 69 5.88 15.55 -3.22
CA ILE A 69 4.45 15.45 -2.88
C ILE A 69 4.21 16.32 -1.65
N ASN A 70 3.11 17.06 -1.66
CA ASN A 70 2.59 17.77 -0.48
C ASN A 70 1.07 17.66 -0.50
N GLN A 71 0.50 16.96 0.47
CA GLN A 71 -0.92 16.65 0.48
C GLN A 71 -1.46 16.58 1.91
N MET A 72 -2.68 17.09 2.10
CA MET A 72 -3.42 16.88 3.33
C MET A 72 -3.99 15.46 3.36
N VAL A 73 -3.82 14.80 4.49
CA VAL A 73 -4.33 13.45 4.75
C VAL A 73 -5.17 13.49 6.00
N ASP A 74 -6.42 13.06 5.87
CA ASP A 74 -7.31 12.87 7.02
C ASP A 74 -7.06 11.49 7.65
N VAL A 75 -6.75 11.49 8.94
CA VAL A 75 -6.52 10.30 9.75
C VAL A 75 -7.75 10.06 10.62
N PRO A 76 -8.61 9.10 10.27
CA PRO A 76 -9.72 8.70 11.12
C PRO A 76 -9.23 7.97 12.37
N SER A 77 -10.06 7.86 13.39
CA SER A 77 -9.72 7.08 14.59
C SER A 77 -9.91 5.58 14.38
N GLN A 78 -9.16 4.78 15.14
CA GLN A 78 -9.33 3.32 15.27
C GLN A 78 -9.18 2.53 13.95
N GLN A 79 -8.33 2.99 13.05
CA GLN A 79 -8.05 2.30 11.79
C GLN A 79 -6.58 1.93 11.64
N ILE A 80 -6.34 1.00 10.73
CA ILE A 80 -5.00 0.66 10.26
C ILE A 80 -4.98 0.92 8.76
N PHE A 81 -4.00 1.67 8.27
CA PHE A 81 -3.88 1.92 6.84
C PHE A 81 -2.44 2.17 6.39
N THR A 82 -2.26 1.96 5.10
CA THR A 82 -1.03 2.25 4.37
C THR A 82 -1.24 3.48 3.50
N ILE A 83 -0.33 4.44 3.56
CA ILE A 83 -0.24 5.55 2.61
C ILE A 83 0.76 5.15 1.53
N ALA A 84 0.28 4.93 0.31
CA ALA A 84 1.13 4.62 -0.83
C ALA A 84 1.52 5.91 -1.57
N ALA A 85 2.83 6.17 -1.67
CA ALA A 85 3.39 7.29 -2.42
C ALA A 85 3.68 6.85 -3.88
N THR A 86 2.80 7.24 -4.82
CA THR A 86 2.86 6.86 -6.24
C THR A 86 3.16 8.03 -7.19
N GLY A 87 3.29 9.23 -6.67
CA GLY A 87 3.24 10.54 -7.34
C GLY A 87 2.19 11.41 -6.65
N ASN A 88 1.16 10.80 -6.10
CA ASN A 88 0.24 11.31 -5.09
C ASN A 88 0.24 10.35 -3.90
N LEU A 89 -0.44 10.74 -2.82
CA LEU A 89 -0.66 9.86 -1.67
C LEU A 89 -2.02 9.17 -1.81
N LEU A 90 -2.00 7.84 -1.80
CA LEU A 90 -3.19 7.01 -1.78
C LEU A 90 -3.35 6.39 -0.39
N VAL A 91 -4.48 6.62 0.24
CA VAL A 91 -4.81 6.03 1.55
C VAL A 91 -5.50 4.69 1.32
N ILE A 92 -4.88 3.62 1.79
CA ILE A 92 -5.34 2.25 1.58
C ILE A 92 -5.65 1.65 2.95
N PRO A 93 -6.94 1.40 3.27
CA PRO A 93 -7.30 0.72 4.50
C PRO A 93 -6.69 -0.68 4.56
N ASP A 94 -5.99 -0.98 5.65
CA ASP A 94 -5.49 -2.32 5.96
C ASP A 94 -6.53 -3.04 6.81
N LYS A 95 -7.22 -4.00 6.22
CA LYS A 95 -8.18 -4.81 6.96
C LYS A 95 -7.41 -5.83 7.81
N VAL A 96 -7.54 -5.74 9.12
CA VAL A 96 -7.11 -6.84 9.99
C VAL A 96 -8.11 -7.97 9.83
N SER A 97 -7.70 -9.06 9.23
CA SER A 97 -8.51 -10.27 9.19
C SER A 97 -8.83 -10.72 10.63
N LYS A 98 -10.10 -10.89 10.95
CA LYS A 98 -10.52 -11.54 12.18
C LYS A 98 -9.98 -12.98 12.13
N SER A 99 -8.87 -13.22 12.82
CA SER A 99 -8.19 -14.51 12.94
C SER A 99 -8.16 -15.31 11.63
N PRO A 100 -7.06 -15.31 10.90
CA PRO A 100 -6.93 -16.28 9.83
C PRO A 100 -7.18 -17.65 10.45
N SER A 101 -8.06 -18.45 9.86
CA SER A 101 -8.14 -19.86 10.22
C SER A 101 -6.71 -20.39 10.09
N GLN A 102 -6.23 -21.18 11.04
CA GLN A 102 -4.80 -21.56 11.19
C GLN A 102 -4.17 -22.22 9.94
N ASN A 103 -4.95 -22.44 8.90
CA ASN A 103 -4.55 -23.20 7.71
C ASN A 103 -4.59 -22.41 6.39
N TYR A 104 -4.86 -21.11 6.41
CA TYR A 104 -4.95 -20.29 5.19
C TYR A 104 -4.12 -19.02 5.30
N SER A 105 -3.70 -18.52 4.15
CA SER A 105 -3.12 -17.18 4.00
C SER A 105 -4.11 -16.28 3.28
N SER A 106 -4.44 -15.14 3.88
CA SER A 106 -5.31 -14.16 3.24
C SER A 106 -4.47 -13.22 2.39
N VAL A 107 -4.79 -13.12 1.11
CA VAL A 107 -4.08 -12.28 0.13
C VAL A 107 -5.05 -11.31 -0.53
N ARG A 108 -4.56 -10.14 -0.89
CA ARG A 108 -5.24 -9.17 -1.74
C ARG A 108 -4.25 -8.53 -2.70
N VAL A 109 -4.76 -7.88 -3.72
CA VAL A 109 -3.98 -7.13 -4.70
C VAL A 109 -4.39 -5.67 -4.67
N ILE A 110 -3.42 -4.77 -4.81
CA ILE A 110 -3.63 -3.34 -4.94
C ILE A 110 -2.86 -2.86 -6.15
N HIS A 111 -3.55 -2.20 -7.08
CA HIS A 111 -2.94 -1.68 -8.30
C HIS A 111 -2.36 -0.28 -8.06
N LEU A 112 -1.04 -0.16 -7.98
CA LEU A 112 -0.34 1.09 -7.66
C LEU A 112 0.47 1.68 -8.83
N SER A 113 0.24 1.22 -10.05
CA SER A 113 0.91 1.75 -11.25
C SER A 113 0.04 2.79 -11.95
N PRO A 114 0.36 4.11 -11.83
CA PRO A 114 -0.56 5.16 -12.26
C PRO A 114 -0.77 5.25 -13.78
N ASN A 115 0.16 4.71 -14.56
CA ASN A 115 0.11 4.77 -16.04
C ASN A 115 -0.22 3.41 -16.68
N ALA A 116 -0.53 2.39 -15.88
CA ALA A 116 -0.91 1.08 -16.40
C ALA A 116 -2.43 0.98 -16.57
N PRO A 117 -2.89 0.29 -17.63
CA PRO A 117 -4.31 -0.03 -17.79
C PRO A 117 -4.81 -0.94 -16.66
N GLY A 118 -6.13 -1.19 -16.65
CA GLY A 118 -6.71 -2.21 -15.78
C GLY A 118 -6.12 -3.59 -16.01
N VAL A 119 -5.98 -4.35 -14.95
CA VAL A 119 -5.34 -5.67 -14.96
C VAL A 119 -6.21 -6.73 -14.34
N ASP A 120 -6.00 -7.97 -14.77
CA ASP A 120 -6.50 -9.15 -14.09
C ASP A 120 -5.34 -9.92 -13.45
N ILE A 121 -5.64 -10.62 -12.38
CA ILE A 121 -4.68 -11.47 -11.69
C ILE A 121 -5.06 -12.93 -11.86
N LEU A 122 -4.17 -13.67 -12.48
CA LEU A 122 -4.30 -15.11 -12.65
C LEU A 122 -3.39 -15.83 -11.66
N VAL A 123 -3.91 -16.87 -11.05
CA VAL A 123 -3.18 -17.78 -10.15
C VAL A 123 -3.28 -19.18 -10.71
N ASP A 124 -2.13 -19.78 -11.02
CA ASP A 124 -2.02 -21.10 -11.67
C ASP A 124 -2.88 -21.24 -12.95
N GLY A 125 -3.08 -20.13 -13.66
CA GLY A 125 -3.84 -20.03 -14.89
C GLY A 125 -5.32 -19.68 -14.73
N ASP A 126 -5.85 -19.72 -13.51
CA ASP A 126 -7.22 -19.31 -13.20
C ASP A 126 -7.29 -17.86 -12.77
N THR A 127 -8.29 -17.13 -13.23
CA THR A 127 -8.49 -15.75 -12.84
C THR A 127 -8.97 -15.65 -11.39
N LEU A 128 -8.16 -15.01 -10.54
CA LEU A 128 -8.48 -14.78 -9.13
C LEU A 128 -9.16 -13.42 -8.93
N PHE A 129 -8.69 -12.39 -9.62
CA PHE A 129 -9.25 -11.03 -9.58
C PHE A 129 -9.32 -10.46 -11.00
N GLU A 130 -10.37 -9.70 -11.27
CA GLU A 130 -10.63 -9.09 -12.58
C GLU A 130 -10.74 -7.57 -12.48
N ASP A 131 -10.37 -6.91 -13.57
CA ASP A 131 -10.60 -5.49 -13.84
C ASP A 131 -10.16 -4.54 -12.71
N ILE A 132 -8.96 -4.76 -12.18
CA ILE A 132 -8.40 -3.91 -11.14
C ILE A 132 -7.77 -2.69 -11.79
N SER A 133 -8.30 -1.50 -11.49
CA SER A 133 -7.79 -0.21 -11.96
C SER A 133 -6.79 0.40 -10.99
N PHE A 134 -6.04 1.41 -11.46
CA PHE A 134 -5.10 2.16 -10.61
C PHE A 134 -5.79 2.72 -9.36
N GLY A 135 -5.17 2.49 -8.19
CA GLY A 135 -5.67 2.92 -6.89
C GLY A 135 -6.68 1.97 -6.26
N GLU A 136 -7.12 0.95 -6.98
CA GLU A 136 -8.05 -0.03 -6.46
C GLU A 136 -7.34 -1.18 -5.74
N GLY A 137 -7.95 -1.62 -4.66
CA GLY A 137 -7.56 -2.82 -3.91
C GLY A 137 -8.71 -3.82 -3.88
N THR A 138 -8.37 -5.10 -4.04
CA THR A 138 -9.34 -6.19 -3.96
C THR A 138 -9.72 -6.50 -2.52
N ASP A 139 -10.77 -7.26 -2.32
CA ASP A 139 -11.02 -7.94 -1.06
C ASP A 139 -9.96 -9.03 -0.81
N TYR A 140 -9.84 -9.48 0.44
CA TYR A 140 -8.98 -10.59 0.78
C TYR A 140 -9.61 -11.92 0.36
N VAL A 141 -8.78 -12.79 -0.21
CA VAL A 141 -9.12 -14.18 -0.55
C VAL A 141 -8.18 -15.10 0.21
N ASP A 142 -8.72 -16.17 0.78
CA ASP A 142 -7.94 -17.15 1.52
C ASP A 142 -7.39 -18.21 0.55
N LEU A 143 -6.08 -18.38 0.59
CA LEU A 143 -5.35 -19.38 -0.17
C LEU A 143 -4.73 -20.42 0.78
N ASN A 144 -4.67 -21.67 0.35
CA ASN A 144 -3.89 -22.68 1.06
C ASN A 144 -2.40 -22.31 1.09
N PRO A 145 -1.65 -22.66 2.14
CA PRO A 145 -0.20 -22.52 2.10
C PRO A 145 0.39 -23.31 0.92
N GLY A 146 1.22 -22.66 0.13
CA GLY A 146 1.80 -23.27 -1.06
C GLY A 146 2.58 -22.26 -1.91
N THR A 147 3.04 -22.73 -3.05
CA THR A 147 3.67 -21.90 -4.08
C THR A 147 2.73 -21.81 -5.27
N TYR A 148 2.51 -20.62 -5.75
CA TYR A 148 1.59 -20.31 -6.84
C TYR A 148 2.31 -19.56 -7.96
N ASN A 149 1.95 -19.86 -9.21
CA ASN A 149 2.33 -19.02 -10.34
C ASN A 149 1.32 -17.88 -10.48
N VAL A 150 1.77 -16.66 -10.32
CA VAL A 150 0.90 -15.48 -10.42
C VAL A 150 1.27 -14.70 -11.69
N ASN A 151 0.29 -14.43 -12.53
CA ASN A 151 0.43 -13.59 -13.70
C ASN A 151 -0.46 -12.35 -13.56
N VAL A 152 0.12 -11.20 -13.83
CA VAL A 152 -0.64 -9.96 -14.04
C VAL A 152 -0.81 -9.81 -15.55
N VAL A 153 -2.05 -9.75 -16.01
CA VAL A 153 -2.39 -9.61 -17.43
C VAL A 153 -3.24 -8.36 -17.65
N LEU A 154 -3.15 -7.77 -18.84
CA LEU A 154 -4.05 -6.68 -19.20
C LEU A 154 -5.49 -7.21 -19.30
N ASN A 155 -6.45 -6.46 -18.78
CA ASN A 155 -7.86 -6.84 -18.88
C ASN A 155 -8.38 -6.83 -20.31
N THR A 156 -7.73 -6.06 -21.21
CA THR A 156 -8.16 -5.84 -22.60
C THR A 156 -7.85 -7.00 -23.53
N ASP A 157 -6.61 -7.51 -23.52
CA ASP A 157 -6.12 -8.52 -24.48
C ASP A 157 -5.49 -9.74 -23.81
N LYS A 158 -5.49 -9.77 -22.46
CA LYS A 158 -4.91 -10.84 -21.64
C LYS A 158 -3.41 -11.05 -21.85
N SER A 159 -2.71 -10.05 -22.40
CA SER A 159 -1.26 -10.12 -22.49
C SER A 159 -0.62 -10.04 -21.09
N VAL A 160 0.39 -10.90 -20.85
CA VAL A 160 1.10 -10.93 -19.56
C VAL A 160 2.03 -9.73 -19.47
N VAL A 161 1.82 -8.90 -18.44
CA VAL A 161 2.67 -7.72 -18.16
C VAL A 161 3.65 -7.97 -17.04
N LEU A 162 3.34 -8.89 -16.11
CA LEU A 162 4.22 -9.24 -15.00
C LEU A 162 4.01 -10.69 -14.58
N PRO A 163 4.94 -11.60 -14.90
CA PRO A 163 4.97 -12.94 -14.32
C PRO A 163 5.65 -12.90 -12.94
N LEU A 164 4.99 -13.40 -11.92
CA LEU A 164 5.51 -13.56 -10.57
C LEU A 164 5.66 -15.04 -10.24
N LYS A 165 6.81 -15.42 -9.68
CA LYS A 165 7.08 -16.78 -9.21
C LYS A 165 7.26 -16.81 -7.72
#